data_025e2edbfadd40a27adcac22ba4ae588
#
_entry.id   025e2edbfadd40a27adcac22ba4ae588
#
_cell.length_a   1.000
_cell.length_b   1.000
_cell.length_c   1.000
_cell.angle_alpha   90.00
_cell.angle_beta   90.00
_cell.angle_gamma   90.00
#
_symmetry.space_group_name_H-M   'P 1'
#
loop_
_entity.id
_entity.type
_entity.pdbx_description
1 polymer ?
#
loop_
_entity_poly.entity_id
_entity_poly.type
_entity_poly.pdbx_seq_one_letter_code
_entity_poly.pdbx_strand_id
1 'polypeptide(L)'
;RVLDDNYRERQIEVAFRPRDGKFEVADAAIRRDPDWIANISAIWASGKPSYQMVKGFLKQVEAKRAMTEEEEAMIAHNLDRLFDLQKYPFTALEIAPTVDEEQVADIFVRINSEGVRLNQADFILTLMSVFWDEGRMALETFCRLSRKAPDPGAPASPFNHFLAPDPDQLLRVAVGFGFGRGRIKSVYQLL
;
A
#
# COMPACT_ATOMS: atom_id res chain seq x y z
N ARG A 1 -0.20 5.79 0.43
CA ARG A 1 0.74 5.77 1.57
C ARG A 1 0.75 4.37 2.16
N VAL A 2 1.88 3.92 2.63
CA VAL A 2 2.05 2.64 3.33
C VAL A 2 2.81 2.88 4.61
N LEU A 3 2.73 1.94 5.54
CA LEU A 3 3.58 1.94 6.72
C LEU A 3 4.88 1.17 6.40
N ASP A 4 6.01 1.71 6.81
CA ASP A 4 7.28 0.99 6.79
C ASP A 4 7.36 -0.01 7.96
N ASP A 5 8.45 -0.78 8.05
CA ASP A 5 8.67 -1.77 9.11
C ASP A 5 8.71 -1.15 10.53
N ASN A 6 8.77 0.17 10.63
CA ASN A 6 8.71 0.93 11.89
C ASN A 6 7.36 1.63 12.10
N TYR A 7 6.33 1.27 11.33
CA TYR A 7 4.98 1.86 11.35
C TYR A 7 4.98 3.38 11.12
N ARG A 8 5.94 3.89 10.31
CA ARG A 8 5.94 5.29 9.87
C ARG A 8 5.29 5.37 8.49
N GLU A 9 4.51 6.40 8.29
CA GLU A 9 3.97 6.68 6.95
C GLU A 9 5.11 6.84 5.94
N ARG A 10 5.06 6.05 4.89
CA ARG A 10 5.98 6.12 3.75
C ARG A 10 5.19 6.35 2.48
N GLN A 11 5.66 7.26 1.67
CA GLN A 11 5.15 7.42 0.32
C GLN A 11 5.88 6.44 -0.60
N ILE A 12 5.12 5.55 -1.25
CA ILE A 12 5.65 4.73 -2.33
C ILE A 12 5.62 5.56 -3.59
N GLU A 13 6.76 5.67 -4.27
CA GLU A 13 6.85 6.19 -5.62
C GLU A 13 6.88 5.01 -6.58
N VAL A 14 5.90 4.96 -7.48
CA VAL A 14 5.83 3.96 -8.53
C VAL A 14 6.53 4.49 -9.76
N ALA A 15 7.54 3.77 -10.21
CA ALA A 15 8.25 4.03 -11.44
C ALA A 15 7.65 3.23 -12.60
N PHE A 16 7.79 3.76 -13.81
CA PHE A 16 7.34 3.14 -15.04
C PHE A 16 8.43 3.17 -16.09
N ARG A 17 8.66 2.04 -16.75
CA ARG A 17 9.57 1.93 -17.91
C ARG A 17 8.76 1.80 -19.19
N PRO A 18 8.68 2.87 -20.02
CA PRO A 18 7.82 2.86 -21.20
C PRO A 18 8.24 1.86 -22.27
N ARG A 19 9.52 1.54 -22.35
CA ARG A 19 10.06 0.60 -23.34
C ARG A 19 9.38 -0.77 -23.33
N ASP A 20 9.02 -1.29 -22.16
CA ASP A 20 8.41 -2.61 -21.96
C ASP A 20 7.15 -2.59 -21.09
N GLY A 21 6.68 -1.40 -20.72
CA GLY A 21 5.45 -1.23 -19.93
C GLY A 21 5.58 -1.72 -18.48
N LYS A 22 6.79 -1.77 -17.91
CA LYS A 22 7.06 -2.32 -16.59
C LYS A 22 6.86 -1.29 -15.48
N PHE A 23 6.21 -1.71 -14.38
CA PHE A 23 6.08 -0.92 -13.15
C PHE A 23 6.98 -1.50 -12.07
N GLU A 24 7.65 -0.64 -11.32
CA GLU A 24 8.43 -1.01 -10.14
C GLU A 24 8.36 0.08 -9.06
N VAL A 25 8.74 -0.27 -7.82
CA VAL A 25 8.95 0.72 -6.78
C VAL A 25 10.25 1.45 -7.06
N ALA A 26 10.21 2.79 -7.07
CA ALA A 26 11.37 3.60 -7.38
C ALA A 26 12.47 3.44 -6.32
N ASP A 27 13.63 3.00 -6.75
CA ASP A 27 14.87 2.96 -5.97
C ASP A 27 15.91 3.98 -6.48
N ALA A 28 17.10 3.96 -5.91
CA ALA A 28 18.17 4.87 -6.30
C ALA A 28 18.74 4.57 -7.71
N ALA A 29 18.67 3.32 -8.17
CA ALA A 29 19.13 2.94 -9.51
C ALA A 29 18.12 3.42 -10.56
N ILE A 30 16.84 3.13 -10.35
CA ILE A 30 15.74 3.56 -11.23
C ILE A 30 15.68 5.09 -11.37
N ARG A 31 15.92 5.85 -10.30
CA ARG A 31 15.92 7.32 -10.37
C ARG A 31 17.05 7.91 -11.22
N ARG A 32 18.10 7.15 -11.49
CA ARG A 32 19.26 7.58 -12.31
C ARG A 32 19.17 7.06 -13.74
N ASP A 33 18.35 6.08 -13.99
CA ASP A 33 18.19 5.45 -15.30
C ASP A 33 17.23 6.27 -16.17
N PRO A 34 17.69 6.81 -17.33
CA PRO A 34 16.88 7.62 -18.22
C PRO A 34 15.73 6.85 -18.89
N ASP A 35 15.78 5.52 -18.93
CA ASP A 35 14.73 4.67 -19.48
C ASP A 35 13.51 4.57 -18.56
N TRP A 36 13.60 5.11 -17.32
CA TRP A 36 12.53 5.09 -16.34
C TRP A 36 11.94 6.47 -16.09
N ILE A 37 10.65 6.48 -15.90
CA ILE A 37 9.93 7.57 -15.23
C ILE A 37 9.86 7.20 -13.76
N ALA A 38 10.69 7.82 -12.93
CA ALA A 38 10.85 7.42 -11.52
C ALA A 38 9.60 7.61 -10.65
N ASN A 39 8.71 8.53 -11.04
CA ASN A 39 7.45 8.78 -10.32
C ASN A 39 6.33 9.08 -11.32
N ILE A 40 5.44 8.12 -11.52
CA ILE A 40 4.30 8.28 -12.44
C ILE A 40 3.33 9.38 -12.01
N SER A 41 3.21 9.66 -10.71
CA SER A 41 2.32 10.71 -10.21
C SER A 41 2.74 12.10 -10.70
N ALA A 42 4.03 12.31 -10.95
CA ALA A 42 4.55 13.58 -11.48
C ALA A 42 4.07 13.86 -12.93
N ILE A 43 3.75 12.82 -13.69
CA ILE A 43 3.21 12.94 -15.05
C ILE A 43 1.91 13.74 -15.01
N TRP A 44 0.96 13.31 -14.20
CA TRP A 44 -0.35 13.95 -14.11
C TRP A 44 -0.30 15.28 -13.34
N ALA A 45 0.55 15.36 -12.31
CA ALA A 45 0.75 16.61 -11.56
C ALA A 45 1.33 17.75 -12.44
N SER A 46 2.04 17.41 -13.52
CA SER A 46 2.63 18.41 -14.44
C SER A 46 1.61 19.19 -15.24
N GLY A 47 0.38 18.67 -15.42
CA GLY A 47 -0.67 19.25 -16.27
C GLY A 47 -0.31 19.33 -17.76
N LYS A 48 0.79 18.74 -18.19
CA LYS A 48 1.23 18.76 -19.59
C LYS A 48 0.40 17.79 -20.43
N PRO A 49 0.09 18.16 -21.69
CA PRO A 49 -0.54 17.23 -22.63
C PRO A 49 0.34 15.99 -22.88
N SER A 50 -0.29 14.83 -23.15
CA SER A 50 0.41 13.55 -23.36
C SER A 50 1.52 13.64 -24.41
N TYR A 51 1.25 14.27 -25.57
CA TYR A 51 2.22 14.41 -26.64
C TYR A 51 3.51 15.16 -26.24
N GLN A 52 3.38 16.15 -25.33
CA GLN A 52 4.58 16.87 -24.83
C GLN A 52 5.41 16.00 -23.89
N MET A 53 4.77 15.16 -23.11
CA MET A 53 5.44 14.23 -22.22
C MET A 53 6.15 13.14 -23.02
N VAL A 54 5.48 12.54 -24.01
CA VAL A 54 6.07 11.57 -24.94
C VAL A 54 7.29 12.17 -25.62
N LYS A 55 7.14 13.34 -26.26
CA LYS A 55 8.24 14.02 -26.93
C LYS A 55 9.40 14.37 -25.99
N GLY A 56 9.09 14.78 -24.76
CA GLY A 56 10.10 15.09 -23.73
C GLY A 56 10.87 13.86 -23.31
N PHE A 57 10.18 12.74 -23.07
CA PHE A 57 10.79 11.47 -22.68
C PHE A 57 11.68 10.90 -23.80
N LEU A 58 11.18 10.86 -25.05
CA LEU A 58 11.96 10.40 -26.19
C LEU A 58 13.26 11.19 -26.34
N LYS A 59 13.21 12.51 -26.28
CA LYS A 59 14.43 13.36 -26.31
C LYS A 59 15.40 13.08 -25.18
N GLN A 60 14.88 12.76 -23.98
CA GLN A 60 15.72 12.41 -22.83
C GLN A 60 16.47 11.10 -23.07
N VAL A 61 15.81 10.10 -23.63
CA VAL A 61 16.42 8.80 -23.95
C VAL A 61 17.41 8.95 -25.10
N GLU A 62 17.05 9.64 -26.20
CA GLU A 62 17.94 9.90 -27.35
C GLU A 62 19.23 10.61 -26.96
N ALA A 63 19.18 11.52 -25.99
CA ALA A 63 20.35 12.21 -25.47
C ALA A 63 21.38 11.27 -24.79
N LYS A 64 20.95 10.05 -24.44
CA LYS A 64 21.74 9.07 -23.70
C LYS A 64 22.14 7.86 -24.56
N ARG A 65 21.26 7.44 -25.46
CA ARG A 65 21.44 6.28 -26.33
C ARG A 65 20.62 6.40 -27.61
N ALA A 66 21.05 5.70 -28.65
CA ALA A 66 20.27 5.54 -29.87
C ALA A 66 19.00 4.68 -29.58
N MET A 67 17.95 4.96 -30.32
CA MET A 67 16.70 4.18 -30.35
C MET A 67 16.40 3.78 -31.79
N THR A 68 15.63 2.67 -31.92
CA THR A 68 15.05 2.30 -33.22
C THR A 68 13.66 2.90 -33.36
N GLU A 69 13.13 3.03 -34.58
CA GLU A 69 11.76 3.50 -34.82
C GLU A 69 10.71 2.63 -34.14
N GLU A 70 10.94 1.31 -34.07
CA GLU A 70 10.04 0.40 -33.37
C GLU A 70 10.05 0.64 -31.85
N GLU A 71 11.20 0.93 -31.28
CA GLU A 71 11.33 1.24 -29.85
C GLU A 71 10.65 2.57 -29.54
N GLU A 72 10.82 3.59 -30.38
CA GLU A 72 10.15 4.88 -30.24
C GLU A 72 8.61 4.73 -30.28
N ALA A 73 8.10 3.97 -31.25
CA ALA A 73 6.68 3.69 -31.37
C ALA A 73 6.14 2.94 -30.13
N MET A 74 6.90 1.96 -29.61
CA MET A 74 6.52 1.21 -28.41
C MET A 74 6.48 2.10 -27.17
N ILE A 75 7.47 2.97 -26.99
CA ILE A 75 7.52 3.94 -25.89
C ILE A 75 6.32 4.89 -25.95
N ALA A 76 6.04 5.44 -27.15
CA ALA A 76 4.90 6.33 -27.34
C ALA A 76 3.57 5.62 -27.02
N HIS A 77 3.37 4.42 -27.54
CA HIS A 77 2.18 3.61 -27.26
C HIS A 77 2.00 3.33 -25.78
N ASN A 78 3.05 2.90 -25.07
CA ASN A 78 2.98 2.58 -23.65
C ASN A 78 2.76 3.80 -22.76
N LEU A 79 3.29 4.97 -23.17
CA LEU A 79 3.00 6.23 -22.49
C LEU A 79 1.54 6.66 -22.69
N ASP A 80 0.99 6.56 -23.89
CA ASP A 80 -0.43 6.87 -24.15
C ASP A 80 -1.33 5.95 -23.32
N ARG A 81 -1.03 4.65 -23.23
CA ARG A 81 -1.75 3.74 -22.34
C ARG A 81 -1.64 4.13 -20.88
N LEU A 82 -0.48 4.61 -20.43
CA LEU A 82 -0.33 5.12 -19.07
C LEU A 82 -1.25 6.32 -18.81
N PHE A 83 -1.35 7.27 -19.74
CA PHE A 83 -2.28 8.39 -19.65
C PHE A 83 -3.74 7.94 -19.61
N ASP A 84 -4.10 6.92 -20.38
CA ASP A 84 -5.46 6.38 -20.43
C ASP A 84 -5.88 5.67 -19.13
N LEU A 85 -4.97 5.37 -18.22
CA LEU A 85 -5.33 4.86 -16.88
C LEU A 85 -6.26 5.81 -16.12
N GLN A 86 -6.21 7.13 -16.37
CA GLN A 86 -7.15 8.08 -15.78
C GLN A 86 -8.60 7.87 -16.25
N LYS A 87 -8.78 7.26 -17.40
CA LYS A 87 -10.09 6.95 -17.99
C LYS A 87 -10.57 5.54 -17.65
N TYR A 88 -9.76 4.80 -16.89
CA TYR A 88 -10.12 3.43 -16.53
C TYR A 88 -11.40 3.43 -15.68
N PRO A 89 -12.45 2.72 -16.12
CA PRO A 89 -13.70 2.67 -15.40
C PRO A 89 -13.51 1.93 -14.08
N PHE A 90 -13.76 2.60 -12.98
CA PHE A 90 -13.74 2.02 -11.66
C PHE A 90 -15.19 1.81 -11.19
N THR A 91 -15.57 0.55 -10.99
CA THR A 91 -16.89 0.24 -10.43
C THR A 91 -16.78 0.23 -8.91
N ALA A 92 -17.50 1.14 -8.26
CA ALA A 92 -17.67 1.15 -6.81
C ALA A 92 -19.05 0.62 -6.45
N LEU A 93 -19.11 -0.32 -5.52
CA LEU A 93 -20.35 -0.74 -4.87
C LEU A 93 -20.45 0.00 -3.54
N GLU A 94 -21.42 0.90 -3.43
CA GLU A 94 -21.67 1.62 -2.19
C GLU A 94 -22.67 0.82 -1.35
N ILE A 95 -22.30 0.54 -0.11
CA ILE A 95 -23.17 -0.13 0.85
C ILE A 95 -24.03 0.93 1.52
N ALA A 96 -25.35 0.70 1.55
CA ALA A 96 -26.27 1.65 2.17
C ALA A 96 -25.98 1.81 3.68
N PRO A 97 -26.08 3.04 4.23
CA PRO A 97 -25.78 3.30 5.63
C PRO A 97 -26.76 2.62 6.61
N THR A 98 -27.82 2.03 6.10
CA THR A 98 -28.82 1.25 6.86
C THR A 98 -28.43 -0.22 7.06
N VAL A 99 -27.36 -0.67 6.41
CA VAL A 99 -26.84 -2.03 6.56
C VAL A 99 -26.10 -2.10 7.89
N ASP A 100 -26.41 -3.12 8.70
CA ASP A 100 -25.74 -3.31 9.97
C ASP A 100 -24.29 -3.79 9.83
N GLU A 101 -23.53 -3.69 10.90
CA GLU A 101 -22.08 -3.96 10.90
C GLU A 101 -21.79 -5.44 10.58
N GLU A 102 -22.65 -6.36 10.99
CA GLU A 102 -22.50 -7.80 10.71
C GLU A 102 -22.64 -8.08 9.21
N GLN A 103 -23.64 -7.47 8.57
CA GLN A 103 -23.85 -7.58 7.12
C GLN A 103 -22.69 -6.95 6.33
N VAL A 104 -22.16 -5.81 6.78
CA VAL A 104 -20.97 -5.19 6.18
C VAL A 104 -19.78 -6.14 6.24
N ALA A 105 -19.56 -6.78 7.39
CA ALA A 105 -18.48 -7.74 7.55
C ALA A 105 -18.66 -8.98 6.66
N ASP A 106 -19.87 -9.50 6.54
CA ASP A 106 -20.20 -10.62 5.65
C ASP A 106 -19.95 -10.27 4.18
N ILE A 107 -20.38 -9.08 3.73
CA ILE A 107 -20.12 -8.58 2.38
C ILE A 107 -18.63 -8.49 2.13
N PHE A 108 -17.88 -7.93 3.08
CA PHE A 108 -16.43 -7.79 2.98
C PHE A 108 -15.72 -9.14 2.86
N VAL A 109 -16.11 -10.13 3.68
CA VAL A 109 -15.57 -11.50 3.61
C VAL A 109 -15.86 -12.14 2.24
N ARG A 110 -17.07 -11.96 1.70
CA ARG A 110 -17.45 -12.51 0.39
C ARG A 110 -16.65 -11.89 -0.74
N ILE A 111 -16.52 -10.55 -0.76
CA ILE A 111 -15.74 -9.85 -1.80
C ILE A 111 -14.28 -10.30 -1.79
N ASN A 112 -13.70 -10.49 -0.60
CA ASN A 112 -12.30 -10.91 -0.46
C ASN A 112 -12.09 -12.43 -0.62
N SER A 113 -13.14 -13.24 -0.62
CA SER A 113 -13.02 -14.70 -0.80
C SER A 113 -12.58 -15.10 -2.21
N GLU A 114 -12.86 -14.27 -3.21
CA GLU A 114 -12.53 -14.53 -4.63
C GLU A 114 -11.21 -13.85 -5.08
N GLY A 115 -10.57 -13.06 -4.21
CA GLY A 115 -9.32 -12.35 -4.47
C GLY A 115 -8.15 -12.80 -3.59
N VAL A 116 -7.19 -11.91 -3.41
CA VAL A 116 -6.15 -12.07 -2.39
C VAL A 116 -6.83 -12.00 -1.03
N ARG A 117 -6.86 -13.14 -0.31
CA ARG A 117 -7.53 -13.21 0.99
C ARG A 117 -6.87 -12.24 1.96
N LEU A 118 -7.61 -11.23 2.37
CA LEU A 118 -7.21 -10.44 3.52
C LEU A 118 -7.14 -11.35 4.76
N ASN A 119 -6.07 -11.19 5.51
CA ASN A 119 -5.95 -11.84 6.81
C ASN A 119 -7.06 -11.30 7.73
N GLN A 120 -7.68 -12.18 8.53
CA GLN A 120 -8.73 -11.77 9.49
C GLN A 120 -8.26 -10.69 10.45
N ALA A 121 -6.97 -10.68 10.81
CA ALA A 121 -6.42 -9.64 11.65
C ALA A 121 -6.37 -8.28 10.94
N ASP A 122 -6.00 -8.25 9.65
CA ASP A 122 -6.02 -7.01 8.85
C ASP A 122 -7.43 -6.43 8.76
N PHE A 123 -8.44 -7.30 8.64
CA PHE A 123 -9.83 -6.87 8.64
C PHE A 123 -10.22 -6.22 9.98
N ILE A 124 -9.89 -6.86 11.12
CA ILE A 124 -10.20 -6.30 12.44
C ILE A 124 -9.42 -5.01 12.68
N LEU A 125 -8.15 -4.93 12.28
CA LEU A 125 -7.36 -3.69 12.37
C LEU A 125 -7.99 -2.57 11.52
N THR A 126 -8.57 -2.91 10.37
CA THR A 126 -9.33 -1.96 9.54
C THR A 126 -10.60 -1.50 10.25
N LEU A 127 -11.38 -2.40 10.84
CA LEU A 127 -12.54 -2.03 11.66
C LEU A 127 -12.14 -1.16 12.85
N MET A 128 -11.06 -1.50 13.53
CA MET A 128 -10.56 -0.67 14.63
C MET A 128 -10.20 0.74 14.18
N SER A 129 -9.73 0.94 12.94
CA SER A 129 -9.44 2.29 12.42
C SER A 129 -10.70 3.16 12.30
N VAL A 130 -11.87 2.55 12.22
CA VAL A 130 -13.17 3.26 12.09
C VAL A 130 -13.83 3.42 13.46
N PHE A 131 -13.86 2.34 14.25
CA PHE A 131 -14.65 2.29 15.48
C PHE A 131 -13.83 2.51 16.75
N TRP A 132 -12.52 2.27 16.71
CA TRP A 132 -11.62 2.40 17.86
C TRP A 132 -10.17 2.64 17.43
N ASP A 133 -9.95 3.76 16.77
CA ASP A 133 -8.62 4.13 16.23
C ASP A 133 -7.54 4.23 17.32
N GLU A 134 -7.91 4.66 18.52
CA GLU A 134 -7.00 4.72 19.68
C GLU A 134 -6.40 3.34 20.01
N GLY A 135 -7.23 2.29 19.99
CA GLY A 135 -6.80 0.92 20.24
C GLY A 135 -5.85 0.42 19.14
N ARG A 136 -6.15 0.73 17.87
CA ARG A 136 -5.28 0.42 16.74
C ARG A 136 -3.92 1.11 16.88
N MET A 137 -3.94 2.43 17.16
CA MET A 137 -2.72 3.22 17.36
C MET A 137 -1.89 2.71 18.56
N ALA A 138 -2.54 2.25 19.63
CA ALA A 138 -1.86 1.66 20.79
C ALA A 138 -1.11 0.38 20.40
N LEU A 139 -1.74 -0.53 19.62
CA LEU A 139 -1.10 -1.74 19.10
C LEU A 139 0.11 -1.43 18.20
N GLU A 140 -0.06 -0.54 17.24
CA GLU A 140 1.01 -0.13 16.32
C GLU A 140 2.16 0.54 17.07
N THR A 141 1.86 1.39 18.05
CA THR A 141 2.86 2.06 18.88
C THR A 141 3.64 1.06 19.72
N PHE A 142 2.95 0.10 20.34
CA PHE A 142 3.61 -0.97 21.09
C PHE A 142 4.56 -1.77 20.20
N CYS A 143 4.11 -2.18 19.01
CA CYS A 143 4.94 -2.90 18.04
C CYS A 143 6.16 -2.10 17.60
N ARG A 144 5.99 -0.81 17.36
CA ARG A 144 7.09 0.09 17.01
C ARG A 144 8.12 0.22 18.15
N LEU A 145 7.63 0.42 19.38
CA LEU A 145 8.49 0.55 20.56
C LEU A 145 9.20 -0.75 20.94
N SER A 146 8.60 -1.91 20.67
CA SER A 146 9.23 -3.21 20.93
C SER A 146 10.42 -3.51 20.02
N ARG A 147 10.57 -2.81 18.90
CA ARG A 147 11.66 -2.99 17.93
C ARG A 147 12.86 -2.08 18.15
N LYS A 148 12.72 -1.05 18.97
CA LYS A 148 13.79 -0.07 19.22
C LYS A 148 14.21 -0.09 20.69
N ALA A 149 15.52 -0.28 20.92
CA ALA A 149 16.07 -0.13 22.26
C ALA A 149 15.77 1.26 22.82
N PRO A 150 15.33 1.36 24.08
CA PRO A 150 15.08 2.66 24.71
C PRO A 150 16.38 3.44 24.90
N ASP A 151 16.30 4.76 24.86
CA ASP A 151 17.41 5.61 25.19
C ASP A 151 17.74 5.51 26.70
N PRO A 152 19.00 5.72 27.11
CA PRO A 152 19.38 5.69 28.53
C PRO A 152 18.52 6.67 29.35
N GLY A 153 17.88 6.17 30.39
CA GLY A 153 16.99 6.97 31.25
C GLY A 153 15.54 7.09 30.75
N ALA A 154 15.19 6.47 29.65
CA ALA A 154 13.81 6.43 29.18
C ALA A 154 12.89 5.63 30.14
N PRO A 155 11.58 5.91 30.16
CA PRO A 155 10.62 5.11 30.91
C PRO A 155 10.56 3.66 30.41
N ALA A 156 9.85 2.79 31.13
CA ALA A 156 9.69 1.39 30.76
C ALA A 156 9.27 1.25 29.29
N SER A 157 10.01 0.43 28.56
CA SER A 157 9.80 0.17 27.14
C SER A 157 9.41 -1.29 26.91
N PRO A 158 8.55 -1.59 25.95
CA PRO A 158 8.23 -2.96 25.53
C PRO A 158 9.36 -3.61 24.72
N PHE A 159 10.50 -2.96 24.57
CA PHE A 159 11.62 -3.47 23.79
C PHE A 159 12.06 -4.86 24.25
N ASN A 160 12.25 -5.75 23.28
CA ASN A 160 12.72 -7.11 23.51
C ASN A 160 13.72 -7.50 22.42
N HIS A 161 14.84 -8.10 22.81
CA HIS A 161 15.88 -8.55 21.87
C HIS A 161 15.47 -9.74 21.01
N PHE A 162 14.45 -10.48 21.42
CA PHE A 162 14.06 -11.76 20.81
C PHE A 162 12.73 -11.69 20.05
N LEU A 163 11.88 -10.72 20.38
CA LEU A 163 10.52 -10.61 19.83
C LEU A 163 10.31 -9.24 19.21
N ALA A 164 9.86 -9.23 17.98
CA ALA A 164 9.41 -8.04 17.26
C ALA A 164 7.97 -8.28 16.77
N PRO A 165 6.96 -8.17 17.66
CA PRO A 165 5.60 -8.51 17.33
C PRO A 165 5.02 -7.57 16.30
N ASP A 166 4.12 -8.11 15.45
CA ASP A 166 3.27 -7.35 14.54
C ASP A 166 1.89 -7.11 15.16
N PRO A 167 1.15 -6.07 14.74
CA PRO A 167 -0.17 -5.74 15.30
C PRO A 167 -1.15 -6.91 15.24
N ASP A 168 -1.13 -7.73 14.19
CA ASP A 168 -1.98 -8.90 14.04
C ASP A 168 -1.68 -9.98 15.08
N GLN A 169 -0.41 -10.16 15.43
CA GLN A 169 0.01 -11.09 16.47
C GLN A 169 -0.46 -10.64 17.84
N LEU A 170 -0.28 -9.34 18.17
CA LEU A 170 -0.76 -8.78 19.43
C LEU A 170 -2.28 -8.83 19.53
N LEU A 171 -2.99 -8.54 18.44
CA LEU A 171 -4.43 -8.65 18.38
C LEU A 171 -4.89 -10.08 18.70
N ARG A 172 -4.25 -11.10 18.13
CA ARG A 172 -4.53 -12.53 18.43
C ARG A 172 -4.32 -12.85 19.90
N VAL A 173 -3.25 -12.34 20.49
CA VAL A 173 -2.96 -12.52 21.92
C VAL A 173 -4.03 -11.83 22.77
N ALA A 174 -4.35 -10.58 22.48
CA ALA A 174 -5.37 -9.82 23.21
C ALA A 174 -6.74 -10.52 23.16
N VAL A 175 -7.15 -10.99 21.97
CA VAL A 175 -8.37 -11.76 21.76
C VAL A 175 -8.31 -13.09 22.51
N GLY A 176 -7.19 -13.78 22.47
CA GLY A 176 -6.98 -15.04 23.20
C GLY A 176 -7.15 -14.87 24.71
N PHE A 177 -6.59 -13.80 25.27
CA PHE A 177 -6.73 -13.47 26.70
C PHE A 177 -8.13 -12.98 27.06
N GLY A 178 -8.71 -12.06 26.27
CA GLY A 178 -9.98 -11.43 26.58
C GLY A 178 -11.18 -12.38 26.46
N PHE A 179 -11.16 -13.24 25.45
CA PHE A 179 -12.31 -14.13 25.13
C PHE A 179 -12.02 -15.62 25.39
N GLY A 180 -10.83 -15.99 25.84
CA GLY A 180 -10.43 -17.39 26.02
C GLY A 180 -10.46 -18.21 24.73
N ARG A 181 -10.34 -17.57 23.57
CA ARG A 181 -10.45 -18.18 22.23
C ARG A 181 -9.21 -17.92 21.38
N GLY A 182 -8.57 -18.98 20.92
CA GLY A 182 -7.36 -18.88 20.09
C GLY A 182 -7.62 -18.53 18.61
N ARG A 183 -8.88 -18.49 18.15
CA ARG A 183 -9.25 -18.16 16.77
C ARG A 183 -10.09 -16.89 16.70
N ILE A 184 -9.63 -15.87 16.02
CA ILE A 184 -10.32 -14.59 15.81
C ILE A 184 -11.73 -14.80 15.21
N LYS A 185 -11.86 -15.72 14.24
CA LYS A 185 -13.17 -16.07 13.66
C LYS A 185 -14.21 -16.49 14.70
N SER A 186 -13.78 -17.16 15.76
CA SER A 186 -14.69 -17.63 16.82
C SER A 186 -15.13 -16.51 17.77
N VAL A 187 -14.40 -15.40 17.80
CA VAL A 187 -14.74 -14.21 18.59
C VAL A 187 -15.77 -13.37 17.87
N TYR A 188 -15.59 -13.20 16.56
CA TYR A 188 -16.53 -12.46 15.71
C TYR A 188 -17.96 -13.04 15.73
N GLN A 189 -18.12 -14.33 16.01
CA GLN A 189 -19.43 -14.98 16.17
C GLN A 189 -20.07 -14.77 17.55
N LEU A 190 -19.35 -14.10 18.47
CA LEU A 190 -19.81 -13.83 19.84
C LEU A 190 -20.13 -12.35 20.07
N LEU A 191 -19.74 -11.47 19.14
CA LEU A 191 -20.05 -10.04 19.10
C LEU A 191 -21.30 -9.79 18.29
#